data_3e9d617c59830cebbcb268cd6727c010
#
_entry.id   3e9d617c59830cebbcb268cd6727c010
#
_cell.length_a   1.000
_cell.length_b   1.000
_cell.length_c   1.000
_cell.angle_alpha   90.00
_cell.angle_beta   90.00
_cell.angle_gamma   90.00
#
_symmetry.space_group_name_H-M   'P 1'
#
loop_
_entity.id
_entity.type
_entity.pdbx_description
1 polymer ?
#
loop_
_entity_poly.entity_id
_entity_poly.type
_entity_poly.pdbx_seq_one_letter_code
_entity_poly.pdbx_strand_id
1 'polypeptide(L)'
;MPRAKSVETHLLVLLGAIALVAVLGVLAILPYRLYSRDIRHATVEAHRVASVLNVALADAIAQGEDTTALIHRYQGIADLRISLTRLSPDEEHPAADSRRGTSSLDGTDLTYVAAPILDRDGSTWLAQMHFDLSPMKRESVRLIVDLVLAVIAGAAGFSALVFWLVRQYLVVPLRHTTDALMDYDGESGAMAMPEFASSEMRDLARAVETACSAHQPAG
;
A
#
# COMPACT_ATOMS: atom_id res chain seq x y z
N MET A 1 -15.11 -1.61 -44.78
CA MET A 1 -15.92 -0.93 -43.75
C MET A 1 -15.28 -1.21 -42.39
N PRO A 2 -14.87 -0.23 -41.61
CA PRO A 2 -14.36 -0.50 -40.26
C PRO A 2 -15.49 -1.06 -39.42
N ARG A 3 -15.30 -2.30 -38.88
CA ARG A 3 -16.22 -2.89 -37.91
C ARG A 3 -16.34 -1.94 -36.74
N ALA A 4 -17.54 -1.40 -36.50
CA ALA A 4 -17.83 -0.67 -35.30
C ALA A 4 -17.42 -1.57 -34.10
N LYS A 5 -16.42 -1.13 -33.32
CA LYS A 5 -16.01 -1.85 -32.09
C LYS A 5 -17.27 -1.94 -31.24
N SER A 6 -17.63 -3.13 -30.79
CA SER A 6 -18.88 -3.33 -30.05
C SER A 6 -18.83 -2.48 -28.76
N VAL A 7 -19.95 -1.99 -28.30
CA VAL A 7 -20.09 -1.22 -27.05
C VAL A 7 -19.43 -1.95 -25.86
N GLU A 8 -19.52 -3.30 -25.89
CA GLU A 8 -18.84 -4.16 -24.90
C GLU A 8 -17.32 -3.94 -24.82
N THR A 9 -16.67 -3.78 -26.00
CA THR A 9 -15.20 -3.56 -26.04
C THR A 9 -14.84 -2.21 -25.44
N HIS A 10 -15.61 -1.16 -25.72
CA HIS A 10 -15.36 0.17 -25.15
C HIS A 10 -15.57 0.19 -23.63
N LEU A 11 -16.57 -0.50 -23.15
CA LEU A 11 -16.90 -0.60 -21.74
C LEU A 11 -15.83 -1.39 -20.97
N LEU A 12 -15.34 -2.49 -21.54
CA LEU A 12 -14.22 -3.27 -21.01
C LEU A 12 -12.94 -2.42 -20.89
N VAL A 13 -12.62 -1.67 -21.94
CA VAL A 13 -11.44 -0.80 -21.95
C VAL A 13 -11.57 0.31 -20.90
N LEU A 14 -12.74 0.92 -20.77
CA LEU A 14 -12.99 1.98 -19.79
C LEU A 14 -12.87 1.44 -18.35
N LEU A 15 -13.50 0.32 -18.05
CA LEU A 15 -13.42 -0.32 -16.73
C LEU A 15 -11.98 -0.75 -16.40
N GLY A 16 -11.28 -1.33 -17.38
CA GLY A 16 -9.87 -1.69 -17.24
C GLY A 16 -8.98 -0.47 -16.97
N ALA A 17 -9.23 0.64 -17.65
CA ALA A 17 -8.48 1.88 -17.44
C ALA A 17 -8.73 2.47 -16.04
N ILE A 18 -9.97 2.50 -15.56
CA ILE A 18 -10.32 2.96 -14.22
C ILE A 18 -9.66 2.08 -13.15
N ALA A 19 -9.74 0.76 -13.30
CA ALA A 19 -9.10 -0.18 -12.39
C ALA A 19 -7.57 0.01 -12.37
N LEU A 20 -6.96 0.20 -13.53
CA LEU A 20 -5.52 0.43 -13.65
C LEU A 20 -5.10 1.72 -12.93
N VAL A 21 -5.82 2.82 -13.12
CA VAL A 21 -5.54 4.10 -12.46
C VAL A 21 -5.68 3.97 -10.94
N ALA A 22 -6.71 3.29 -10.46
CA ALA A 22 -6.89 3.04 -9.03
C ALA A 22 -5.73 2.22 -8.43
N VAL A 23 -5.33 1.14 -9.11
CA VAL A 23 -4.19 0.30 -8.69
C VAL A 23 -2.89 1.10 -8.68
N LEU A 24 -2.61 1.87 -9.73
CA LEU A 24 -1.40 2.70 -9.81
C LEU A 24 -1.38 3.78 -8.71
N GLY A 25 -2.53 4.40 -8.40
CA GLY A 25 -2.65 5.36 -7.31
C GLY A 25 -2.33 4.76 -5.94
N VAL A 26 -2.85 3.57 -5.66
CA VAL A 26 -2.54 2.83 -4.43
C VAL A 26 -1.06 2.43 -4.37
N LEU A 27 -0.52 1.91 -5.47
CA LEU A 27 0.90 1.51 -5.59
C LEU A 27 1.88 2.66 -5.39
N ALA A 28 1.53 3.86 -5.83
CA ALA A 28 2.39 5.04 -5.70
C ALA A 28 2.45 5.59 -4.27
N ILE A 29 1.34 5.57 -3.53
CA ILE A 29 1.22 6.29 -2.26
C ILE A 29 1.44 5.37 -1.05
N LEU A 30 0.88 4.17 -1.08
CA LEU A 30 0.79 3.29 0.08
C LEU A 30 2.15 2.73 0.53
N PRO A 31 3.01 2.20 -0.37
CA PRO A 31 4.32 1.68 0.02
C PRO A 31 5.20 2.75 0.66
N TYR A 32 5.20 3.96 0.10
CA TYR A 32 6.00 5.07 0.63
C TYR A 32 5.54 5.47 2.04
N ARG A 33 4.23 5.52 2.29
CA ARG A 33 3.69 5.88 3.60
C ARG A 33 3.93 4.79 4.66
N LEU A 34 3.75 3.53 4.31
CA LEU A 34 4.02 2.42 5.22
C LEU A 34 5.50 2.35 5.57
N TYR A 35 6.37 2.34 4.57
CA TYR A 35 7.82 2.30 4.78
C TYR A 35 8.33 3.48 5.64
N SER A 36 7.88 4.70 5.35
CA SER A 36 8.30 5.89 6.13
C SER A 36 7.77 5.89 7.57
N ARG A 37 6.63 5.26 7.81
CA ARG A 37 6.06 5.09 9.16
C ARG A 37 6.86 4.05 9.95
N ASP A 38 7.12 2.91 9.34
CA ASP A 38 7.82 1.81 9.99
C ASP A 38 9.26 2.19 10.36
N ILE A 39 9.97 2.87 9.46
CA ILE A 39 11.31 3.40 9.77
C ILE A 39 11.26 4.39 10.93
N ARG A 40 10.30 5.32 10.95
CA ARG A 40 10.17 6.28 12.05
C ARG A 40 9.90 5.57 13.38
N HIS A 41 9.02 4.59 13.40
CA HIS A 41 8.75 3.81 14.60
C HIS A 41 10.00 3.05 15.07
N ALA A 42 10.70 2.38 14.15
CA ALA A 42 11.94 1.69 14.45
C ALA A 42 13.03 2.63 15.00
N THR A 43 13.18 3.81 14.39
CA THR A 43 14.15 4.80 14.85
C THR A 43 13.82 5.32 16.25
N VAL A 44 12.54 5.58 16.55
CA VAL A 44 12.10 6.02 17.88
C VAL A 44 12.34 4.92 18.92
N GLU A 45 12.01 3.67 18.59
CA GLU A 45 12.19 2.53 19.49
C GLU A 45 13.69 2.27 19.75
N ALA A 46 14.51 2.27 18.69
CA ALA A 46 15.95 2.15 18.80
C ALA A 46 16.55 3.26 19.67
N HIS A 47 16.09 4.49 19.49
CA HIS A 47 16.53 5.62 20.31
C HIS A 47 16.16 5.43 21.79
N ARG A 48 14.96 4.91 22.06
CA ARG A 48 14.50 4.60 23.42
C ARG A 48 15.36 3.51 24.07
N VAL A 49 15.60 2.42 23.33
CA VAL A 49 16.46 1.31 23.80
C VAL A 49 17.89 1.82 24.06
N ALA A 50 18.44 2.59 23.12
CA ALA A 50 19.77 3.15 23.27
C ALA A 50 19.90 4.10 24.47
N SER A 51 18.87 4.91 24.74
CA SER A 51 18.90 5.81 25.90
C SER A 51 18.86 5.05 27.23
N VAL A 52 18.04 4.02 27.34
CA VAL A 52 17.97 3.16 28.52
C VAL A 52 19.31 2.43 28.74
N LEU A 53 19.86 1.89 27.65
CA LEU A 53 21.14 1.17 27.70
C LEU A 53 22.30 2.09 28.07
N ASN A 54 22.31 3.34 27.57
CA ASN A 54 23.34 4.32 27.93
C ASN A 54 23.33 4.64 29.43
N VAL A 55 22.15 4.74 30.04
CA VAL A 55 22.01 4.93 31.48
C VAL A 55 22.53 3.71 32.24
N ALA A 56 22.18 2.50 31.81
CA ALA A 56 22.64 1.27 32.44
C ALA A 56 24.16 1.08 32.31
N LEU A 57 24.74 1.44 31.16
CA LEU A 57 26.20 1.43 30.95
C LEU A 57 26.89 2.47 31.82
N ALA A 58 26.35 3.68 31.93
CA ALA A 58 26.89 4.72 32.79
C ALA A 58 26.92 4.28 34.27
N ASP A 59 25.85 3.62 34.71
CA ASP A 59 25.74 3.11 36.08
C ASP A 59 26.77 1.98 36.35
N ALA A 60 26.88 1.04 35.40
CA ALA A 60 27.86 -0.06 35.50
C ALA A 60 29.31 0.44 35.50
N ILE A 61 29.66 1.41 34.66
CA ILE A 61 30.96 2.03 34.61
C ILE A 61 31.22 2.77 35.93
N ALA A 62 30.26 3.53 36.43
CA ALA A 62 30.40 4.26 37.69
C ALA A 62 30.55 3.31 38.90
N GLN A 63 30.02 2.11 38.85
CA GLN A 63 30.14 1.08 39.89
C GLN A 63 31.41 0.24 39.76
N GLY A 64 32.10 0.30 38.62
CA GLY A 64 33.23 -0.55 38.29
C GLY A 64 32.83 -1.99 37.96
N GLU A 65 31.58 -2.20 37.52
CA GLU A 65 31.07 -3.51 37.12
C GLU A 65 31.61 -3.93 35.76
N ASP A 66 31.57 -5.26 35.50
CA ASP A 66 31.95 -5.79 34.18
C ASP A 66 30.90 -5.43 33.12
N THR A 67 31.20 -4.39 32.36
CA THR A 67 30.37 -3.94 31.25
C THR A 67 30.19 -4.97 30.15
N THR A 68 31.09 -5.96 30.05
CA THR A 68 31.06 -7.05 29.06
C THR A 68 29.83 -7.95 29.25
N ALA A 69 29.54 -8.29 30.52
CA ALA A 69 28.38 -9.10 30.86
C ALA A 69 27.05 -8.38 30.53
N LEU A 70 27.02 -7.07 30.79
CA LEU A 70 25.89 -6.22 30.46
C LEU A 70 25.66 -6.14 28.94
N ILE A 71 26.72 -5.90 28.18
CA ILE A 71 26.69 -5.84 26.72
C ILE A 71 26.16 -7.15 26.13
N HIS A 72 26.71 -8.30 26.58
CA HIS A 72 26.27 -9.60 26.11
C HIS A 72 24.78 -9.87 26.38
N ARG A 73 24.27 -9.43 27.52
CA ARG A 73 22.85 -9.55 27.86
C ARG A 73 21.95 -8.80 26.87
N TYR A 74 22.36 -7.61 26.47
CA TYR A 74 21.56 -6.77 25.54
C TYR A 74 21.76 -7.14 24.07
N GLN A 75 22.94 -7.61 23.67
CA GLN A 75 23.18 -8.14 22.31
C GLN A 75 22.29 -9.35 21.96
N GLY A 76 21.82 -10.11 22.94
CA GLY A 76 20.91 -11.25 22.73
C GLY A 76 19.45 -10.89 22.55
N ILE A 77 19.06 -9.63 22.78
CA ILE A 77 17.63 -9.24 22.80
C ILE A 77 17.13 -8.71 21.44
N ALA A 78 18.00 -8.14 20.63
CA ALA A 78 17.59 -7.61 19.32
C ALA A 78 18.87 -7.43 18.50
N ASP A 79 19.04 -7.92 17.33
CA ASP A 79 20.20 -7.75 16.42
C ASP A 79 21.02 -6.44 16.64
N LEU A 80 21.27 -6.15 17.92
CA LEU A 80 21.92 -4.96 18.47
C LEU A 80 23.40 -5.26 18.66
N ARG A 81 24.24 -4.54 17.97
CA ARG A 81 25.69 -4.56 18.20
C ARG A 81 26.09 -3.33 19.01
N ILE A 82 26.72 -3.57 20.14
CA ILE A 82 27.22 -2.51 21.02
C ILE A 82 28.73 -2.52 21.00
N SER A 83 29.34 -1.38 20.73
CA SER A 83 30.76 -1.16 20.86
C SER A 83 31.02 -0.04 21.88
N LEU A 84 31.91 -0.30 22.82
CA LEU A 84 32.38 0.65 23.78
C LEU A 84 33.82 1.04 23.42
N THR A 85 34.05 2.34 23.21
CA THR A 85 35.38 2.87 22.90
C THR A 85 35.80 3.82 24.03
N ARG A 86 36.97 3.61 24.59
CA ARG A 86 37.56 4.52 25.52
C ARG A 86 38.24 5.63 24.73
N LEU A 87 37.81 6.87 24.94
CA LEU A 87 38.43 8.03 24.31
C LEU A 87 39.70 8.44 25.04
N SER A 88 40.76 8.68 24.27
CA SER A 88 41.95 9.31 24.81
C SER A 88 41.65 10.79 25.12
N PRO A 89 42.23 11.38 26.18
CA PRO A 89 42.00 12.79 26.51
C PRO A 89 42.40 13.77 25.39
N ASP A 90 43.27 13.32 24.47
CA ASP A 90 43.78 14.13 23.36
C ASP A 90 42.98 13.94 22.06
N GLU A 91 41.96 13.08 22.07
CA GLU A 91 41.18 12.74 20.87
C GLU A 91 39.87 13.53 20.86
N GLU A 92 39.86 14.65 20.12
CA GLU A 92 38.62 15.40 19.83
C GLU A 92 37.70 14.55 19.00
N HIS A 93 36.74 13.88 19.64
CA HIS A 93 35.66 13.17 18.91
C HIS A 93 34.46 14.09 18.80
N PRO A 94 33.91 14.32 17.58
CA PRO A 94 32.80 15.25 17.38
C PRO A 94 31.54 14.90 18.19
N ALA A 95 31.40 13.64 18.63
CA ALA A 95 30.33 13.21 19.52
C ALA A 95 30.64 13.51 21.02
N ALA A 96 31.88 13.78 21.39
CA ALA A 96 32.24 14.04 22.78
C ALA A 96 31.65 15.36 23.32
N ASP A 97 31.44 16.33 22.44
CA ASP A 97 30.84 17.63 22.77
C ASP A 97 29.29 17.60 22.84
N SER A 98 28.66 16.56 22.38
CA SER A 98 27.18 16.48 22.35
C SER A 98 26.66 15.92 23.68
N ARG A 99 25.96 16.75 24.46
CA ARG A 99 25.22 16.30 25.66
C ARG A 99 24.04 15.36 25.32
N ARG A 100 23.74 15.14 24.04
CA ARG A 100 22.68 14.25 23.53
C ARG A 100 23.32 13.31 22.53
N GLY A 101 22.92 12.04 22.60
CA GLY A 101 23.31 11.08 21.58
C GLY A 101 22.87 11.50 20.19
N THR A 102 23.65 11.12 19.19
CA THR A 102 23.34 11.36 17.77
C THR A 102 22.98 10.06 17.09
N SER A 103 22.06 10.11 16.13
CA SER A 103 21.70 8.94 15.34
C SER A 103 21.92 9.23 13.86
N SER A 104 22.44 8.24 13.14
CA SER A 104 22.54 8.24 11.69
C SER A 104 21.96 6.97 11.13
N LEU A 105 21.24 7.08 10.01
CA LEU A 105 20.65 5.95 9.30
C LEU A 105 21.35 5.83 7.95
N ASP A 106 22.04 4.72 7.73
CA ASP A 106 22.63 4.37 6.45
C ASP A 106 22.00 3.10 5.91
N GLY A 107 21.14 3.26 4.91
CA GLY A 107 20.36 2.16 4.34
C GLY A 107 19.43 1.48 5.34
N THR A 108 19.84 0.35 5.91
CA THR A 108 19.12 -0.39 6.95
C THR A 108 19.85 -0.42 8.29
N ASP A 109 21.03 0.17 8.35
CA ASP A 109 21.83 0.20 9.56
C ASP A 109 21.63 1.54 10.28
N LEU A 110 20.97 1.47 11.44
CA LEU A 110 20.81 2.63 12.32
C LEU A 110 21.95 2.62 13.35
N THR A 111 22.82 3.61 13.24
CA THR A 111 23.88 3.83 14.22
C THR A 111 23.45 4.90 15.19
N TYR A 112 23.49 4.59 16.47
CA TYR A 112 23.28 5.54 17.56
C TYR A 112 24.56 5.69 18.33
N VAL A 113 25.07 6.92 18.43
CA VAL A 113 26.23 7.27 19.26
C VAL A 113 25.70 7.91 20.53
N ALA A 114 25.89 7.26 21.65
CA ALA A 114 25.41 7.74 22.94
C ALA A 114 26.19 8.97 23.42
N ALA A 115 25.60 9.69 24.36
CA ALA A 115 26.31 10.73 25.04
C ALA A 115 27.54 10.15 25.79
N PRO A 116 28.66 10.87 25.85
CA PRO A 116 29.87 10.40 26.53
C PRO A 116 29.59 10.08 27.99
N ILE A 117 30.15 8.98 28.45
CA ILE A 117 30.08 8.52 29.84
C ILE A 117 31.43 8.82 30.50
N LEU A 118 31.40 9.60 31.57
CA LEU A 118 32.59 9.93 32.35
C LEU A 118 32.80 8.87 33.45
N ASP A 119 33.97 8.27 33.47
CA ASP A 119 34.39 7.33 34.50
C ASP A 119 34.96 8.03 35.71
N ARG A 120 35.09 7.34 36.84
CA ARG A 120 35.68 7.85 38.10
C ARG A 120 37.14 8.22 37.96
N ASP A 121 37.87 7.58 37.07
CA ASP A 121 39.28 7.85 36.78
C ASP A 121 39.47 9.06 35.83
N GLY A 122 38.37 9.71 35.42
CA GLY A 122 38.36 10.82 34.47
C GLY A 122 38.43 10.40 33.01
N SER A 123 38.45 9.11 32.69
CA SER A 123 38.38 8.65 31.32
C SER A 123 36.95 8.79 30.76
N THR A 124 36.85 9.03 29.45
CA THR A 124 35.59 9.18 28.78
C THR A 124 35.31 7.94 27.92
N TRP A 125 34.13 7.37 28.06
CA TRP A 125 33.68 6.24 27.27
C TRP A 125 32.62 6.69 26.29
N LEU A 126 32.69 6.16 25.07
CA LEU A 126 31.71 6.39 24.03
C LEU A 126 31.03 5.03 23.66
N ALA A 127 29.73 4.96 23.83
CA ALA A 127 28.94 3.81 23.42
C ALA A 127 28.36 4.04 22.03
N GLN A 128 28.68 3.14 21.10
CA GLN A 128 28.06 3.11 19.77
C GLN A 128 27.18 1.87 19.68
N MET A 129 25.95 2.07 19.24
CA MET A 129 24.94 1.04 19.12
C MET A 129 24.48 0.95 17.67
N HIS A 130 24.63 -0.22 17.08
CA HIS A 130 24.21 -0.48 15.72
C HIS A 130 22.97 -1.38 15.73
N PHE A 131 21.90 -0.92 15.13
CA PHE A 131 20.65 -1.64 14.98
C PHE A 131 20.48 -2.06 13.52
N ASP A 132 20.39 -3.38 13.26
CA ASP A 132 20.07 -3.89 11.94
C ASP A 132 18.55 -3.87 11.72
N LEU A 133 18.09 -2.99 10.85
CA LEU A 133 16.68 -2.87 10.46
C LEU A 133 16.32 -3.76 9.25
N SER A 134 17.26 -4.59 8.75
CA SER A 134 17.04 -5.45 7.60
C SER A 134 15.88 -6.45 7.79
N PRO A 135 15.70 -7.10 8.95
CA PRO A 135 14.56 -7.99 9.16
C PRO A 135 13.23 -7.27 9.03
N MET A 136 13.13 -6.08 9.63
CA MET A 136 11.94 -5.24 9.59
C MET A 136 11.61 -4.76 8.17
N LYS A 137 12.64 -4.41 7.39
CA LYS A 137 12.48 -4.04 5.99
C LYS A 137 11.95 -5.20 5.15
N ARG A 138 12.44 -6.42 5.37
CA ARG A 138 11.97 -7.62 4.65
C ARG A 138 10.49 -7.90 4.95
N GLU A 139 10.09 -7.78 6.20
CA GLU A 139 8.70 -7.98 6.63
C GLU A 139 7.79 -6.91 6.05
N SER A 140 8.17 -5.62 6.12
CA SER A 140 7.43 -4.52 5.50
C SER A 140 7.29 -4.69 3.99
N VAL A 141 8.35 -5.10 3.28
CA VAL A 141 8.28 -5.38 1.84
C VAL A 141 7.31 -6.53 1.53
N ARG A 142 7.34 -7.60 2.32
CA ARG A 142 6.41 -8.72 2.15
C ARG A 142 4.96 -8.28 2.32
N LEU A 143 4.65 -7.54 3.38
CA LEU A 143 3.31 -7.01 3.63
C LEU A 143 2.84 -6.08 2.48
N ILE A 144 3.75 -5.25 1.95
CA ILE A 144 3.46 -4.39 0.81
C ILE A 144 3.12 -5.23 -0.43
N VAL A 145 3.89 -6.28 -0.72
CA VAL A 145 3.64 -7.18 -1.86
C VAL A 145 2.29 -7.88 -1.71
N ASP A 146 1.98 -8.43 -0.54
CA ASP A 146 0.72 -9.11 -0.27
C ASP A 146 -0.48 -8.14 -0.42
N LEU A 147 -0.34 -6.93 0.07
CA LEU A 147 -1.36 -5.88 -0.06
C LEU A 147 -1.56 -5.47 -1.53
N VAL A 148 -0.48 -5.31 -2.28
CA VAL A 148 -0.53 -5.00 -3.72
C VAL A 148 -1.27 -6.09 -4.48
N LEU A 149 -0.95 -7.36 -4.23
CA LEU A 149 -1.64 -8.49 -4.84
C LEU A 149 -3.13 -8.50 -4.48
N ALA A 150 -3.48 -8.23 -3.23
CA ALA A 150 -4.86 -8.15 -2.79
C ALA A 150 -5.63 -7.02 -3.51
N VAL A 151 -5.01 -5.85 -3.68
CA VAL A 151 -5.62 -4.72 -4.42
C VAL A 151 -5.83 -5.06 -5.88
N ILE A 152 -4.84 -5.68 -6.54
CA ILE A 152 -4.96 -6.12 -7.94
C ILE A 152 -6.10 -7.15 -8.10
N ALA A 153 -6.14 -8.16 -7.23
CA ALA A 153 -7.18 -9.18 -7.25
C ALA A 153 -8.57 -8.58 -6.99
N GLY A 154 -8.68 -7.66 -6.03
CA GLY A 154 -9.91 -6.94 -5.73
C GLY A 154 -10.39 -6.08 -6.90
N ALA A 155 -9.50 -5.33 -7.54
CA ALA A 155 -9.82 -4.51 -8.70
C ALA A 155 -10.28 -5.37 -9.90
N ALA A 156 -9.60 -6.48 -10.14
CA ALA A 156 -9.98 -7.43 -11.20
C ALA A 156 -11.36 -8.05 -10.92
N GLY A 157 -11.62 -8.51 -9.70
CA GLY A 157 -12.91 -9.06 -9.28
C GLY A 157 -14.04 -8.04 -9.39
N PHE A 158 -13.81 -6.81 -8.92
CA PHE A 158 -14.79 -5.73 -9.05
C PHE A 158 -15.09 -5.40 -10.51
N SER A 159 -14.07 -5.30 -11.36
CA SER A 159 -14.24 -5.02 -12.79
C SER A 159 -15.02 -6.14 -13.49
N ALA A 160 -14.74 -7.39 -13.15
CA ALA A 160 -15.47 -8.54 -13.68
C ALA A 160 -16.96 -8.52 -13.25
N LEU A 161 -17.22 -8.18 -11.98
CA LEU A 161 -18.57 -8.07 -11.45
C LEU A 161 -19.36 -6.95 -12.16
N VAL A 162 -18.77 -5.76 -12.27
CA VAL A 162 -19.42 -4.62 -12.95
C VAL A 162 -19.67 -4.95 -14.43
N PHE A 163 -18.69 -5.55 -15.11
CA PHE A 163 -18.86 -5.98 -16.49
C PHE A 163 -20.00 -6.98 -16.64
N TRP A 164 -20.08 -7.97 -15.74
CA TRP A 164 -21.17 -8.96 -15.76
C TRP A 164 -22.53 -8.30 -15.54
N LEU A 165 -22.64 -7.39 -14.57
CA LEU A 165 -23.87 -6.64 -14.30
C LEU A 165 -24.30 -5.80 -15.51
N VAL A 166 -23.39 -5.02 -16.08
CA VAL A 166 -23.69 -4.18 -17.24
C VAL A 166 -24.09 -5.04 -18.44
N ARG A 167 -23.39 -6.15 -18.69
CA ARG A 167 -23.73 -7.06 -19.74
C ARG A 167 -25.13 -7.62 -19.53
N GLN A 168 -25.46 -8.11 -18.34
CA GLN A 168 -26.73 -8.75 -18.03
C GLN A 168 -27.91 -7.78 -18.05
N TYR A 169 -27.73 -6.57 -17.52
CA TYR A 169 -28.85 -5.62 -17.32
C TYR A 169 -28.97 -4.57 -18.42
N LEU A 170 -27.91 -4.33 -19.19
CA LEU A 170 -27.94 -3.32 -20.26
C LEU A 170 -27.71 -3.92 -21.64
N VAL A 171 -26.64 -4.67 -21.85
CA VAL A 171 -26.24 -5.09 -23.19
C VAL A 171 -27.13 -6.15 -23.73
N VAL A 172 -27.49 -7.18 -22.97
CA VAL A 172 -28.34 -8.28 -23.39
C VAL A 172 -29.76 -7.78 -23.72
N PRO A 173 -30.42 -7.00 -22.85
CA PRO A 173 -31.75 -6.45 -23.18
C PRO A 173 -31.72 -5.51 -24.39
N LEU A 174 -30.71 -4.65 -24.52
CA LEU A 174 -30.59 -3.77 -25.70
C LEU A 174 -30.46 -4.56 -27.00
N ARG A 175 -29.69 -5.65 -27.03
CA ARG A 175 -29.57 -6.51 -28.20
C ARG A 175 -30.92 -7.15 -28.57
N HIS A 176 -31.57 -7.71 -27.56
CA HIS A 176 -32.91 -8.32 -27.81
C HIS A 176 -33.92 -7.30 -28.35
N THR A 177 -33.90 -6.06 -27.83
CA THR A 177 -34.76 -4.99 -28.34
C THR A 177 -34.41 -4.62 -29.76
N THR A 178 -33.09 -4.54 -30.09
CA THR A 178 -32.63 -4.22 -31.44
C THR A 178 -32.99 -5.34 -32.43
N ASP A 179 -32.80 -6.60 -32.03
CA ASP A 179 -33.14 -7.77 -32.85
C ASP A 179 -34.65 -7.82 -33.08
N ALA A 180 -35.47 -7.65 -32.03
CA ALA A 180 -36.92 -7.60 -32.13
C ALA A 180 -37.40 -6.44 -33.01
N LEU A 181 -36.68 -5.32 -33.04
CA LEU A 181 -37.01 -4.16 -33.89
C LEU A 181 -36.65 -4.40 -35.35
N MET A 182 -35.60 -5.15 -35.63
CA MET A 182 -35.19 -5.51 -36.98
C MET A 182 -36.13 -6.57 -37.60
N ASP A 183 -36.69 -7.47 -36.76
CA ASP A 183 -37.60 -8.54 -37.17
C ASP A 183 -39.08 -8.08 -37.18
N TYR A 184 -39.35 -6.85 -36.72
CA TYR A 184 -40.71 -6.31 -36.67
C TYR A 184 -41.19 -5.88 -38.05
N ASP A 185 -42.07 -6.63 -38.60
CA ASP A 185 -42.66 -6.41 -39.94
C ASP A 185 -43.98 -5.59 -39.94
N GLY A 186 -44.42 -5.13 -38.76
CA GLY A 186 -45.65 -4.34 -38.59
C GLY A 186 -46.92 -5.17 -38.55
N GLU A 187 -46.87 -6.46 -38.90
CA GLU A 187 -48.06 -7.34 -38.93
C GLU A 187 -48.19 -8.20 -37.66
N SER A 188 -47.13 -8.41 -36.92
CA SER A 188 -47.03 -9.38 -35.83
C SER A 188 -47.29 -8.84 -34.43
N GLY A 189 -48.27 -8.01 -34.16
CA GLY A 189 -48.69 -7.69 -32.80
C GLY A 189 -47.61 -7.06 -31.91
N ALA A 190 -47.72 -7.25 -30.60
CA ALA A 190 -46.80 -6.61 -29.62
C ALA A 190 -45.38 -7.16 -29.71
N MET A 191 -44.39 -6.26 -29.59
CA MET A 191 -42.97 -6.60 -29.58
C MET A 191 -42.63 -7.45 -28.35
N ALA A 192 -41.98 -8.61 -28.55
CA ALA A 192 -41.57 -9.52 -27.48
C ALA A 192 -40.40 -8.92 -26.69
N MET A 193 -40.64 -8.55 -25.46
CA MET A 193 -39.63 -8.03 -24.55
C MET A 193 -39.19 -9.07 -23.52
N PRO A 194 -37.91 -9.12 -23.15
CA PRO A 194 -37.44 -10.01 -22.10
C PRO A 194 -38.03 -9.61 -20.73
N GLU A 195 -38.32 -10.62 -19.88
CA GLU A 195 -38.95 -10.42 -18.56
C GLU A 195 -38.20 -9.49 -17.62
N PHE A 196 -36.87 -9.40 -17.78
CA PHE A 196 -35.96 -8.56 -16.97
C PHE A 196 -35.67 -7.21 -17.61
N ALA A 197 -36.38 -6.79 -18.64
CA ALA A 197 -36.23 -5.45 -19.19
C ALA A 197 -36.64 -4.39 -18.17
N SER A 198 -35.84 -3.31 -18.04
CA SER A 198 -36.17 -2.18 -17.18
C SER A 198 -37.48 -1.48 -17.64
N SER A 199 -38.08 -0.68 -16.72
CA SER A 199 -39.27 0.11 -17.06
C SER A 199 -39.03 1.02 -18.26
N GLU A 200 -37.85 1.65 -18.32
CA GLU A 200 -37.43 2.58 -19.38
C GLU A 200 -37.32 1.84 -20.74
N MET A 201 -36.81 0.62 -20.72
CA MET A 201 -36.77 -0.22 -21.96
C MET A 201 -38.12 -0.62 -22.45
N ARG A 202 -39.06 -0.93 -21.54
CA ARG A 202 -40.46 -1.24 -21.89
C ARG A 202 -41.19 -0.01 -22.45
N ASP A 203 -40.91 1.18 -21.90
CA ASP A 203 -41.46 2.43 -22.38
C ASP A 203 -40.88 2.80 -23.76
N LEU A 204 -39.59 2.57 -23.99
CA LEU A 204 -38.96 2.73 -25.30
C LEU A 204 -39.61 1.81 -26.36
N ALA A 205 -39.81 0.54 -26.02
CA ALA A 205 -40.47 -0.39 -26.93
C ALA A 205 -41.89 0.03 -27.32
N ARG A 206 -42.67 0.47 -26.31
CA ARG A 206 -44.05 1.00 -26.61
C ARG A 206 -43.99 2.26 -27.49
N ALA A 207 -43.01 3.16 -27.26
CA ALA A 207 -42.86 4.34 -28.10
C ALA A 207 -42.55 3.96 -29.56
N VAL A 208 -41.69 2.94 -29.75
CA VAL A 208 -41.34 2.44 -31.07
C VAL A 208 -42.56 1.74 -31.74
N GLU A 209 -43.30 0.88 -31.03
CA GLU A 209 -44.53 0.27 -31.52
C GLU A 209 -45.54 1.33 -31.99
N THR A 210 -45.70 2.37 -31.16
CA THR A 210 -46.61 3.48 -31.51
C THR A 210 -46.15 4.26 -32.74
N ALA A 211 -44.83 4.48 -32.88
CA ALA A 211 -44.27 5.15 -34.04
C ALA A 211 -44.39 4.31 -35.32
N CYS A 212 -44.13 3.01 -35.22
CA CYS A 212 -44.29 2.09 -36.36
C CYS A 212 -45.73 1.95 -36.80
N SER A 213 -46.68 1.81 -35.87
CA SER A 213 -48.10 1.72 -36.19
C SER A 213 -48.66 3.02 -36.79
N ALA A 214 -48.12 4.18 -36.43
CA ALA A 214 -48.52 5.47 -37.02
C ALA A 214 -48.01 5.67 -38.46
N HIS A 215 -47.02 4.89 -38.89
CA HIS A 215 -46.43 5.00 -40.22
C HIS A 215 -46.97 3.94 -41.23
N GLN A 216 -47.84 3.05 -40.78
CA GLN A 216 -48.53 2.16 -41.72
C GLN A 216 -49.49 2.98 -42.57
N PRO A 217 -49.30 3.05 -43.93
CA PRO A 217 -50.23 3.74 -44.78
C PRO A 217 -51.57 2.94 -44.73
N ALA A 218 -52.67 3.64 -44.45
CA ALA A 218 -54.02 3.07 -44.55
C ALA A 218 -54.20 2.59 -45.97
N GLY A 219 -54.09 1.26 -46.19
CA GLY A 219 -54.37 0.58 -47.47
C GLY A 219 -55.81 0.50 -47.77
#